data_f3137db0eb47de33ab9574ff82159f7f
#
_entry.id   f3137db0eb47de33ab9574ff82159f7f
#
_cell.length_a   1.000
_cell.length_b   1.000
_cell.length_c   1.000
_cell.angle_alpha   90.00
_cell.angle_beta   90.00
_cell.angle_gamma   90.00
#
_symmetry.space_group_name_H-M   'P 1'
#
loop_
_entity.id
_entity.type
_entity.pdbx_description
1 polymer ?
#
loop_
_entity_poly.entity_id
_entity_poly.type
_entity_poly.pdbx_seq_one_letter_code
_entity_poly.pdbx_strand_id
1 'polypeptide(L)'
;MLDDLISIITPTFGGNPDKIRRCLNSVVRQSYGNFEQIVASDGTEEPATRKIVERFNDQRIRYQPTTVHHGGWGAAVRQEVMSDFATGKYLVFLDDDNIIFPTYLEKMLKALRSAPERVTFVICEQLHFGPLQAFHGEPPVILPGVPKLYHIDTLQIMIDATAMRAVGWIGNSYFADGETFSELARRYQYVNITECLCAHL
;
A
#
# COMPACT_ATOMS: atom_id res chain seq x y z
N MET A 1 6.76 20.93 -13.98
CA MET A 1 6.42 20.48 -12.62
C MET A 1 7.16 19.17 -12.42
N LEU A 2 7.97 19.03 -11.38
CA LEU A 2 8.57 17.75 -11.02
C LEU A 2 7.38 16.81 -10.73
N ASP A 3 7.30 15.73 -11.48
CA ASP A 3 6.31 14.71 -11.22
C ASP A 3 6.58 14.10 -9.85
N ASP A 4 5.59 14.07 -8.97
CA ASP A 4 5.76 13.57 -7.61
C ASP A 4 5.98 12.04 -7.64
N LEU A 5 7.12 11.57 -7.21
CA LEU A 5 7.43 10.15 -7.11
C LEU A 5 6.54 9.50 -6.04
N ILE A 6 5.96 8.34 -6.37
CA ILE A 6 5.16 7.52 -5.45
C ILE A 6 5.94 6.25 -5.15
N SER A 7 6.21 5.96 -3.86
CA SER A 7 6.76 4.68 -3.43
C SER A 7 5.63 3.72 -3.06
N ILE A 8 5.58 2.58 -3.73
CA ILE A 8 4.67 1.46 -3.43
C ILE A 8 5.47 0.43 -2.63
N ILE A 9 5.04 0.18 -1.40
CA ILE A 9 5.69 -0.75 -0.48
C ILE A 9 4.89 -2.04 -0.45
N THR A 10 5.51 -3.15 -0.87
CA THR A 10 4.88 -4.46 -0.95
C THR A 10 5.63 -5.45 -0.07
N PRO A 11 5.18 -5.68 1.17
CA PRO A 11 5.72 -6.76 1.98
C PRO A 11 5.36 -8.11 1.37
N THR A 12 6.26 -9.08 1.44
CA THR A 12 6.03 -10.45 0.97
C THR A 12 6.56 -11.46 1.97
N PHE A 13 5.94 -12.61 2.03
CA PHE A 13 6.26 -13.67 3.00
C PHE A 13 6.40 -15.04 2.30
N GLY A 14 7.20 -15.10 1.24
CA GLY A 14 7.45 -16.36 0.50
C GLY A 14 6.19 -16.95 -0.15
N GLY A 15 5.25 -16.08 -0.50
CA GLY A 15 3.89 -16.44 -0.88
C GLY A 15 3.76 -17.15 -2.22
N ASN A 16 2.52 -17.36 -2.62
CA ASN A 16 2.16 -17.96 -3.89
C ASN A 16 2.70 -17.11 -5.06
N PRO A 17 3.55 -17.68 -5.95
CA PRO A 17 4.11 -16.97 -7.10
C PRO A 17 3.08 -16.30 -8.01
N ASP A 18 1.86 -16.83 -8.10
CA ASP A 18 0.81 -16.26 -8.95
C ASP A 18 0.16 -15.04 -8.32
N LYS A 19 0.08 -15.00 -6.98
CA LYS A 19 -0.38 -13.82 -6.24
C LYS A 19 0.55 -12.64 -6.49
N ILE A 20 1.86 -12.83 -6.22
CA ILE A 20 2.84 -11.76 -6.42
C ILE A 20 2.93 -11.29 -7.88
N ARG A 21 2.86 -12.20 -8.86
CA ARG A 21 2.81 -11.81 -10.28
C ARG A 21 1.59 -10.95 -10.60
N ARG A 22 0.42 -11.29 -10.03
CA ARG A 22 -0.81 -10.52 -10.21
C ARG A 22 -0.69 -9.13 -9.60
N CYS A 23 -0.16 -9.02 -8.38
CA CYS A 23 0.14 -7.75 -7.72
C CYS A 23 1.06 -6.89 -8.60
N LEU A 24 2.23 -7.40 -9.00
CA LEU A 24 3.19 -6.68 -9.83
C LEU A 24 2.59 -6.26 -11.18
N ASN A 25 1.83 -7.13 -11.85
CA ASN A 25 1.13 -6.80 -13.09
C ASN A 25 0.15 -5.63 -12.91
N SER A 26 -0.50 -5.51 -11.76
CA SER A 26 -1.41 -4.39 -11.49
C SER A 26 -0.67 -3.06 -11.37
N VAL A 27 0.56 -3.09 -10.86
CA VAL A 27 1.41 -1.91 -10.70
C VAL A 27 2.05 -1.46 -12.01
N VAL A 28 2.62 -2.37 -12.80
CA VAL A 28 3.25 -1.98 -14.09
C VAL A 28 2.26 -1.39 -15.08
N ARG A 29 0.97 -1.70 -14.94
CA ARG A 29 -0.12 -1.20 -15.80
C ARG A 29 -0.75 0.10 -15.34
N GLN A 30 -0.19 0.75 -14.33
CA GLN A 30 -0.70 2.04 -13.87
C GLN A 30 -0.55 3.13 -14.95
N SER A 31 -1.58 3.97 -15.10
CA SER A 31 -1.56 5.12 -16.02
C SER A 31 -0.57 6.19 -15.59
N TYR A 32 -0.28 6.31 -14.30
CA TYR A 32 0.76 7.19 -13.76
C TYR A 32 2.09 6.46 -13.70
N GLY A 33 3.11 6.95 -14.41
CA GLY A 33 4.38 6.25 -14.61
C GLY A 33 5.49 6.58 -13.63
N ASN A 34 5.39 7.67 -12.84
CA ASN A 34 6.45 8.09 -11.92
C ASN A 34 6.28 7.45 -10.53
N PHE A 35 6.61 6.18 -10.43
CA PHE A 35 6.59 5.41 -9.19
C PHE A 35 7.83 4.53 -9.05
N GLU A 36 8.11 4.10 -7.83
CA GLU A 36 8.93 2.95 -7.52
C GLU A 36 8.09 1.92 -6.76
N GLN A 37 8.33 0.64 -6.98
CA GLN A 37 7.77 -0.44 -6.16
C GLN A 37 8.89 -1.21 -5.49
N ILE A 38 8.81 -1.35 -4.15
CA ILE A 38 9.77 -2.07 -3.32
C ILE A 38 9.06 -3.31 -2.79
N VAL A 39 9.43 -4.47 -3.33
CA VAL A 39 8.96 -5.77 -2.87
C VAL A 39 9.92 -6.25 -1.79
N ALA A 40 9.43 -6.36 -0.55
CA ALA A 40 10.29 -6.60 0.60
C ALA A 40 9.95 -7.89 1.32
N SER A 41 10.93 -8.82 1.40
CA SER A 41 10.84 -9.97 2.28
C SER A 41 11.36 -9.67 3.68
N ASP A 42 10.86 -10.40 4.68
CA ASP A 42 11.14 -10.15 6.09
C ASP A 42 12.45 -10.82 6.55
N GLY A 43 13.54 -10.05 6.52
CA GLY A 43 14.86 -10.40 7.08
C GLY A 43 15.64 -11.45 6.32
N THR A 44 15.04 -12.15 5.38
CA THR A 44 15.67 -13.23 4.62
C THR A 44 15.54 -13.03 3.12
N GLU A 45 16.59 -13.43 2.41
CA GLU A 45 16.57 -13.53 0.97
C GLU A 45 15.57 -14.61 0.54
N GLU A 46 14.63 -14.23 -0.34
CA GLU A 46 13.70 -15.16 -0.99
C GLU A 46 14.02 -15.27 -2.50
N PRO A 47 14.87 -16.23 -2.91
CA PRO A 47 15.34 -16.31 -4.30
C PRO A 47 14.20 -16.50 -5.31
N ALA A 48 13.12 -17.16 -4.93
CA ALA A 48 11.95 -17.34 -5.80
C ALA A 48 11.24 -16.01 -6.08
N THR A 49 11.01 -15.21 -5.03
CA THR A 49 10.41 -13.87 -5.14
C THR A 49 11.32 -12.92 -5.92
N ARG A 50 12.62 -12.88 -5.59
CA ARG A 50 13.61 -12.08 -6.34
C ARG A 50 13.55 -12.41 -7.83
N LYS A 51 13.58 -13.68 -8.21
CA LYS A 51 13.52 -14.12 -9.61
C LYS A 51 12.21 -13.70 -10.31
N ILE A 52 11.10 -13.65 -9.58
CA ILE A 52 9.83 -13.16 -10.13
C ILE A 52 9.95 -11.67 -10.42
N VAL A 53 10.42 -10.85 -9.47
CA VAL A 53 10.59 -9.41 -9.62
C VAL A 53 11.52 -9.08 -10.78
N GLU A 54 12.68 -9.72 -10.86
CA GLU A 54 13.68 -9.52 -11.91
C GLU A 54 13.14 -9.85 -13.33
N ARG A 55 12.22 -10.82 -13.43
CA ARG A 55 11.60 -11.18 -14.73
C ARG A 55 10.66 -10.13 -15.29
N PHE A 56 10.15 -9.21 -14.47
CA PHE A 56 9.37 -8.08 -14.97
C PHE A 56 10.23 -7.12 -15.81
N ASN A 57 11.55 -7.10 -15.58
CA ASN A 57 12.49 -6.23 -16.29
C ASN A 57 12.04 -4.76 -16.35
N ASP A 58 11.43 -4.29 -15.27
CA ASP A 58 10.98 -2.91 -15.07
C ASP A 58 11.85 -2.24 -14.01
N GLN A 59 12.60 -1.22 -14.38
CA GLN A 59 13.55 -0.53 -13.49
C GLN A 59 12.87 0.19 -12.32
N ARG A 60 11.56 0.37 -12.37
CA ARG A 60 10.76 0.96 -11.30
C ARG A 60 10.45 -0.03 -10.18
N ILE A 61 10.66 -1.33 -10.41
CA ILE A 61 10.35 -2.40 -9.45
C ILE A 61 11.65 -3.04 -8.99
N ARG A 62 11.83 -3.12 -7.68
CA ARG A 62 13.00 -3.79 -7.10
C ARG A 62 12.62 -4.71 -5.96
N TYR A 63 13.42 -5.74 -5.76
CA TYR A 63 13.35 -6.63 -4.61
C TYR A 63 14.37 -6.19 -3.56
N GLN A 64 13.92 -6.06 -2.31
CA GLN A 64 14.72 -5.59 -1.18
C GLN A 64 14.34 -6.37 0.08
N PRO A 65 15.15 -7.32 0.57
CA PRO A 65 14.92 -7.90 1.89
C PRO A 65 15.17 -6.85 2.97
N THR A 66 14.43 -6.92 4.08
CA THR A 66 14.72 -6.12 5.27
C THR A 66 16.03 -6.56 5.92
N THR A 67 16.64 -5.67 6.72
CA THR A 67 17.95 -5.93 7.34
C THR A 67 17.87 -6.94 8.49
N VAL A 68 16.69 -7.05 9.11
CA VAL A 68 16.40 -7.99 10.21
C VAL A 68 15.06 -8.68 9.99
N HIS A 69 14.88 -9.84 10.62
CA HIS A 69 13.57 -10.51 10.64
C HIS A 69 12.69 -9.89 11.72
N HIS A 70 11.53 -9.36 11.31
CA HIS A 70 10.58 -8.68 12.19
C HIS A 70 9.45 -9.58 12.68
N GLY A 71 9.05 -10.56 11.88
CA GLY A 71 7.85 -11.36 12.12
C GLY A 71 6.55 -10.55 12.00
N GLY A 72 5.45 -11.14 12.46
CA GLY A 72 4.13 -10.48 12.48
C GLY A 72 3.46 -10.35 11.11
N TRP A 73 2.68 -9.29 10.93
CA TRP A 73 1.79 -9.09 9.79
C TRP A 73 2.26 -8.01 8.79
N GLY A 74 3.56 -7.81 8.71
CA GLY A 74 4.18 -6.92 7.72
C GLY A 74 4.25 -5.44 8.11
N ALA A 75 3.71 -5.01 9.26
CA ALA A 75 3.78 -3.61 9.68
C ALA A 75 5.23 -3.15 9.90
N ALA A 76 6.05 -3.95 10.57
CA ALA A 76 7.45 -3.63 10.81
C ALA A 76 8.29 -3.68 9.52
N VAL A 77 7.98 -4.59 8.59
CA VAL A 77 8.58 -4.60 7.24
C VAL A 77 8.26 -3.29 6.50
N ARG A 78 6.99 -2.86 6.51
CA ARG A 78 6.59 -1.58 5.91
C ARG A 78 7.29 -0.40 6.58
N GLN A 79 7.47 -0.45 7.90
CA GLN A 79 8.19 0.59 8.66
C GLN A 79 9.64 0.71 8.21
N GLU A 80 10.40 -0.40 8.14
CA GLU A 80 11.79 -0.40 7.71
C GLU A 80 11.91 0.08 6.26
N VAL A 81 11.10 -0.47 5.35
CA VAL A 81 11.15 -0.06 3.94
C VAL A 81 10.81 1.40 3.74
N MET A 82 9.82 1.90 4.45
CA MET A 82 9.46 3.32 4.43
C MET A 82 10.59 4.22 4.90
N SER A 83 11.31 3.81 5.96
CA SER A 83 12.37 4.61 6.58
C SER A 83 13.65 4.61 5.77
N ASP A 84 14.06 3.44 5.28
CA ASP A 84 15.43 3.22 4.81
C ASP A 84 15.53 3.13 3.28
N PHE A 85 14.45 2.79 2.58
CA PHE A 85 14.52 2.48 1.17
C PHE A 85 13.56 3.28 0.28
N ALA A 86 12.41 3.72 0.79
CA ALA A 86 11.43 4.48 0.01
C ALA A 86 11.85 5.94 -0.15
N THR A 87 11.84 6.44 -1.40
CA THR A 87 12.30 7.79 -1.74
C THR A 87 11.18 8.70 -2.23
N GLY A 88 10.00 8.17 -2.45
CA GLY A 88 8.84 8.90 -2.95
C GLY A 88 8.32 9.96 -1.97
N LYS A 89 7.75 11.00 -2.56
CA LYS A 89 7.00 12.03 -1.82
C LYS A 89 5.70 11.48 -1.24
N TYR A 90 5.09 10.52 -1.94
CA TYR A 90 3.89 9.84 -1.49
C TYR A 90 4.15 8.34 -1.31
N LEU A 91 3.42 7.74 -0.40
CA LEU A 91 3.48 6.32 -0.08
C LEU A 91 2.15 5.65 -0.38
N VAL A 92 2.23 4.43 -0.89
CA VAL A 92 1.15 3.46 -1.04
C VAL A 92 1.61 2.14 -0.44
N PHE A 93 0.74 1.44 0.25
CA PHE A 93 1.02 0.11 0.80
C PHE A 93 0.15 -0.91 0.09
N LEU A 94 0.76 -1.92 -0.51
CA LEU A 94 0.07 -2.92 -1.33
C LEU A 94 0.60 -4.31 -0.99
N ASP A 95 -0.22 -5.16 -0.40
CA ASP A 95 0.15 -6.51 -0.08
C ASP A 95 0.33 -7.36 -1.34
N ASP A 96 1.20 -8.38 -1.29
CA ASP A 96 1.63 -9.15 -2.45
C ASP A 96 0.54 -10.02 -3.07
N ASP A 97 -0.62 -10.13 -2.42
CA ASP A 97 -1.80 -10.84 -2.91
C ASP A 97 -2.95 -9.93 -3.39
N ASN A 98 -2.83 -8.64 -3.22
CA ASN A 98 -3.82 -7.65 -3.61
C ASN A 98 -3.49 -6.96 -4.95
N ILE A 99 -4.44 -6.18 -5.48
CA ILE A 99 -4.25 -5.45 -6.74
C ILE A 99 -4.78 -4.02 -6.66
N ILE A 100 -4.18 -3.14 -7.47
CA ILE A 100 -4.67 -1.79 -7.73
C ILE A 100 -5.14 -1.67 -9.19
N PHE A 101 -6.26 -0.97 -9.43
CA PHE A 101 -6.79 -0.79 -10.78
C PHE A 101 -5.99 0.23 -11.59
N PRO A 102 -6.00 0.19 -12.93
CA PRO A 102 -5.03 0.91 -13.77
C PRO A 102 -4.93 2.43 -13.55
N THR A 103 -5.94 3.06 -13.00
CA THR A 103 -5.97 4.52 -12.74
C THR A 103 -5.80 4.88 -11.26
N TYR A 104 -5.45 3.91 -10.41
CA TYR A 104 -5.34 4.13 -8.96
C TYR A 104 -4.35 5.25 -8.63
N LEU A 105 -3.09 5.14 -9.06
CA LEU A 105 -2.06 6.12 -8.72
C LEU A 105 -2.40 7.52 -9.23
N GLU A 106 -2.89 7.63 -10.46
CA GLU A 106 -3.27 8.90 -11.08
C GLU A 106 -4.41 9.59 -10.32
N LYS A 107 -5.48 8.85 -10.02
CA LYS A 107 -6.66 9.40 -9.35
C LYS A 107 -6.40 9.77 -7.90
N MET A 108 -5.68 8.92 -7.17
CA MET A 108 -5.28 9.19 -5.79
C MET A 108 -4.40 10.45 -5.72
N LEU A 109 -3.39 10.54 -6.60
CA LEU A 109 -2.51 11.71 -6.67
C LEU A 109 -3.27 12.98 -7.07
N LYS A 110 -4.18 12.88 -8.03
CA LYS A 110 -5.03 14.02 -8.45
C LYS A 110 -5.88 14.51 -7.29
N ALA A 111 -6.48 13.61 -6.52
CA ALA A 111 -7.28 13.98 -5.35
C ALA A 111 -6.44 14.71 -4.29
N LEU A 112 -5.23 14.23 -3.98
CA LEU A 112 -4.30 14.92 -3.06
C LEU A 112 -3.91 16.32 -3.56
N ARG A 113 -3.53 16.43 -4.84
CA ARG A 113 -3.12 17.71 -5.45
C ARG A 113 -4.26 18.73 -5.53
N SER A 114 -5.51 18.28 -5.64
CA SER A 114 -6.68 19.14 -5.71
C SER A 114 -7.25 19.51 -4.35
N ALA A 115 -6.82 18.83 -3.30
CA ALA A 115 -7.25 19.09 -1.93
C ALA A 115 -6.52 20.32 -1.34
N PRO A 116 -7.08 20.95 -0.30
CA PRO A 116 -6.35 21.96 0.45
C PRO A 116 -5.00 21.44 0.97
N GLU A 117 -3.98 22.31 1.03
CA GLU A 117 -2.59 21.98 1.40
C GLU A 117 -2.46 21.22 2.74
N ARG A 118 -3.41 21.42 3.65
CA ARG A 118 -3.47 20.72 4.96
C ARG A 118 -3.90 19.24 4.87
N VAL A 119 -4.42 18.81 3.72
CA VAL A 119 -4.79 17.39 3.48
C VAL A 119 -3.53 16.61 3.14
N THR A 120 -3.24 15.55 3.91
CA THR A 120 -2.01 14.77 3.76
C THR A 120 -2.23 13.38 3.22
N PHE A 121 -3.47 12.89 3.18
CA PHE A 121 -3.77 11.58 2.60
C PHE A 121 -5.16 11.51 1.98
N VAL A 122 -5.32 10.56 1.09
CA VAL A 122 -6.56 10.25 0.39
C VAL A 122 -6.90 8.78 0.59
N ILE A 123 -8.18 8.47 0.68
CA ILE A 123 -8.70 7.11 0.82
C ILE A 123 -9.66 6.85 -0.33
N CYS A 124 -9.55 5.68 -0.98
CA CYS A 124 -10.50 5.20 -1.98
C CYS A 124 -11.36 4.05 -1.45
N GLU A 125 -12.37 3.67 -2.22
CA GLU A 125 -13.11 2.43 -2.00
C GLU A 125 -12.33 1.22 -2.53
N GLN A 126 -12.57 0.05 -1.92
CA GLN A 126 -12.01 -1.21 -2.38
C GLN A 126 -13.07 -2.26 -2.66
N LEU A 127 -12.83 -3.12 -3.62
CA LEU A 127 -13.57 -4.37 -3.83
C LEU A 127 -12.95 -5.44 -2.93
N HIS A 128 -13.77 -6.09 -2.09
CA HIS A 128 -13.31 -7.08 -1.13
C HIS A 128 -13.93 -8.45 -1.42
N PHE A 129 -13.07 -9.48 -1.56
CA PHE A 129 -13.48 -10.86 -1.87
C PHE A 129 -13.41 -11.80 -0.65
N GLY A 130 -12.72 -11.40 0.42
CA GLY A 130 -12.54 -12.21 1.61
C GLY A 130 -13.73 -12.18 2.58
N PRO A 131 -13.74 -13.06 3.59
CA PRO A 131 -14.72 -13.00 4.66
C PRO A 131 -14.53 -11.75 5.50
N LEU A 132 -15.62 -11.05 5.81
CA LEU A 132 -15.63 -9.80 6.57
C LEU A 132 -16.14 -10.04 7.98
N GLN A 133 -15.31 -9.79 9.00
CA GLN A 133 -15.73 -9.85 10.40
C GLN A 133 -16.65 -8.69 10.83
N ALA A 134 -16.52 -7.55 10.16
CA ALA A 134 -17.20 -6.29 10.56
C ALA A 134 -18.37 -5.88 9.65
N PHE A 135 -18.61 -6.59 8.55
CA PHE A 135 -19.66 -6.23 7.59
C PHE A 135 -20.59 -7.40 7.31
N HIS A 136 -21.89 -7.14 7.30
CA HIS A 136 -22.90 -8.10 6.89
C HIS A 136 -23.09 -8.04 5.37
N GLY A 137 -22.53 -8.98 4.65
CA GLY A 137 -22.68 -9.11 3.20
C GLY A 137 -21.90 -10.29 2.67
N GLU A 138 -22.35 -10.86 1.56
CA GLU A 138 -21.63 -11.91 0.85
C GLU A 138 -20.63 -11.26 -0.13
N PRO A 139 -19.34 -11.67 -0.12
CA PRO A 139 -18.35 -11.19 -1.11
C PRO A 139 -18.75 -11.53 -2.55
N PRO A 140 -18.37 -10.69 -3.54
CA PRO A 140 -17.58 -9.45 -3.37
C PRO A 140 -18.44 -8.26 -2.94
N VAL A 141 -17.87 -7.40 -2.08
CA VAL A 141 -18.52 -6.15 -1.63
C VAL A 141 -17.60 -4.95 -1.87
N ILE A 142 -18.19 -3.78 -2.10
CA ILE A 142 -17.43 -2.52 -2.13
C ILE A 142 -17.42 -1.94 -0.72
N LEU A 143 -16.22 -1.72 -0.19
CA LEU A 143 -16.01 -1.15 1.13
C LEU A 143 -15.52 0.29 1.02
N PRO A 144 -16.23 1.25 1.63
CA PRO A 144 -15.71 2.59 1.82
C PRO A 144 -14.56 2.53 2.84
N GLY A 145 -13.45 3.21 2.55
CA GLY A 145 -12.36 3.34 3.51
C GLY A 145 -12.75 4.34 4.62
N VAL A 146 -12.70 3.86 5.87
CA VAL A 146 -12.83 4.72 7.05
C VAL A 146 -11.61 4.49 7.93
N PRO A 147 -10.81 5.51 8.26
CA PRO A 147 -9.53 5.33 8.97
C PRO A 147 -9.76 5.02 10.45
N LYS A 148 -10.24 3.83 10.74
CA LYS A 148 -10.42 3.26 12.07
C LYS A 148 -10.29 1.75 12.03
N LEU A 149 -10.07 1.16 13.20
CA LEU A 149 -9.94 -0.27 13.38
C LEU A 149 -11.08 -1.04 12.68
N TYR A 150 -10.75 -2.09 11.95
CA TYR A 150 -11.64 -2.96 11.16
C TYR A 150 -12.34 -2.33 9.94
N HIS A 151 -12.06 -1.06 9.61
CA HIS A 151 -12.77 -0.35 8.55
C HIS A 151 -11.86 0.25 7.47
N ILE A 152 -10.59 -0.05 7.51
CA ILE A 152 -9.59 0.41 6.55
C ILE A 152 -8.61 -0.71 6.25
N ASP A 153 -8.14 -0.77 5.03
CA ASP A 153 -7.10 -1.68 4.59
C ASP A 153 -5.93 -0.87 4.00
N THR A 154 -4.74 -1.42 4.02
CA THR A 154 -3.50 -0.77 3.59
C THR A 154 -3.58 -0.24 2.16
N LEU A 155 -4.21 -0.98 1.24
CA LEU A 155 -4.28 -0.66 -0.19
C LEU A 155 -5.28 0.48 -0.53
N GLN A 156 -6.09 0.93 0.42
CA GLN A 156 -7.05 2.01 0.20
C GLN A 156 -6.45 3.41 0.29
N ILE A 157 -5.20 3.55 0.74
CA ILE A 157 -4.61 4.83 1.12
C ILE A 157 -3.42 5.24 0.24
N MET A 158 -3.37 6.53 -0.11
CA MET A 158 -2.15 7.21 -0.56
C MET A 158 -1.89 8.39 0.37
N ILE A 159 -0.65 8.51 0.86
CA ILE A 159 -0.30 9.46 1.92
C ILE A 159 0.99 10.20 1.63
N ASP A 160 1.09 11.46 2.06
CA ASP A 160 2.35 12.20 2.13
C ASP A 160 3.36 11.47 3.02
N ALA A 161 4.55 11.23 2.48
CA ALA A 161 5.59 10.45 3.15
C ALA A 161 6.08 11.09 4.45
N THR A 162 6.06 12.43 4.54
CA THR A 162 6.47 13.16 5.76
C THR A 162 5.47 12.91 6.88
N ALA A 163 4.16 12.99 6.56
CA ALA A 163 3.10 12.72 7.52
C ALA A 163 3.13 11.26 8.01
N MET A 164 3.32 10.30 7.09
CA MET A 164 3.40 8.89 7.46
C MET A 164 4.64 8.58 8.33
N ARG A 165 5.81 9.12 7.97
CA ARG A 165 7.04 8.95 8.77
C ARG A 165 6.94 9.58 10.15
N ALA A 166 6.19 10.69 10.30
CA ALA A 166 5.98 11.35 11.60
C ALA A 166 5.08 10.54 12.55
N VAL A 167 4.23 9.66 12.02
CA VAL A 167 3.41 8.75 12.83
C VAL A 167 4.11 7.40 13.00
N GLY A 168 4.66 6.85 11.93
CA GLY A 168 5.19 5.50 11.86
C GLY A 168 4.08 4.44 11.85
N TRP A 169 4.46 3.17 11.63
CA TRP A 169 3.55 2.04 11.81
C TRP A 169 3.36 1.76 13.30
N ILE A 170 2.11 1.63 13.74
CA ILE A 170 1.74 1.38 15.12
C ILE A 170 1.44 -0.11 15.29
N GLY A 171 2.10 -0.73 16.28
CA GLY A 171 1.95 -2.16 16.51
C GLY A 171 2.57 -3.05 15.43
N ASN A 172 2.42 -4.37 15.61
CA ASN A 172 2.84 -5.39 14.65
C ASN A 172 1.81 -6.54 14.61
N SER A 173 0.55 -6.22 14.95
CA SER A 173 -0.58 -7.13 14.91
C SER A 173 -1.27 -7.12 13.55
N TYR A 174 -2.24 -8.02 13.38
CA TYR A 174 -3.14 -8.03 12.23
C TYR A 174 -3.91 -6.71 12.05
N PHE A 175 -4.05 -5.92 13.12
CA PHE A 175 -4.83 -4.68 13.15
C PHE A 175 -3.98 -3.41 13.01
N ALA A 176 -2.69 -3.55 12.73
CA ALA A 176 -1.74 -2.43 12.69
C ALA A 176 -2.12 -1.33 11.68
N ASP A 177 -2.78 -1.68 10.59
CA ASP A 177 -3.32 -0.74 9.60
C ASP A 177 -4.41 0.16 10.20
N GLY A 178 -5.42 -0.44 10.84
CA GLY A 178 -6.50 0.30 11.50
C GLY A 178 -6.00 1.19 12.64
N GLU A 179 -5.02 0.72 13.44
CA GLU A 179 -4.39 1.50 14.51
C GLU A 179 -3.61 2.68 13.93
N THR A 180 -2.78 2.44 12.92
CA THR A 180 -1.94 3.45 12.28
C THR A 180 -2.78 4.53 11.58
N PHE A 181 -3.76 4.13 10.79
CA PHE A 181 -4.58 5.09 10.04
C PHE A 181 -5.60 5.83 10.91
N SER A 182 -6.00 5.24 12.03
CA SER A 182 -6.77 5.98 13.05
C SER A 182 -5.95 7.12 13.67
N GLU A 183 -4.69 6.86 14.00
CA GLU A 183 -3.79 7.88 14.55
C GLU A 183 -3.43 8.95 13.50
N LEU A 184 -3.25 8.56 12.23
CA LEU A 184 -3.08 9.52 11.14
C LEU A 184 -4.28 10.46 11.02
N ALA A 185 -5.50 9.92 11.02
CA ALA A 185 -6.73 10.72 10.94
C ALA A 185 -6.97 11.62 12.17
N ARG A 186 -6.41 11.25 13.32
CA ARG A 186 -6.42 12.10 14.52
C ARG A 186 -5.49 13.31 14.38
N ARG A 187 -4.36 13.17 13.68
CA ARG A 187 -3.33 14.23 13.54
C ARG A 187 -3.49 15.07 12.28
N TYR A 188 -3.99 14.48 11.20
CA TYR A 188 -3.97 15.06 9.87
C TYR A 188 -5.34 15.03 9.22
N GLN A 189 -5.54 15.92 8.24
CA GLN A 189 -6.75 15.93 7.44
C GLN A 189 -6.60 15.01 6.22
N TYR A 190 -7.71 14.43 5.80
CA TYR A 190 -7.79 13.55 4.64
C TYR A 190 -9.05 13.82 3.81
N VAL A 191 -9.08 13.26 2.62
CA VAL A 191 -10.24 13.24 1.75
C VAL A 191 -10.57 11.82 1.33
N ASN A 192 -11.85 11.52 1.16
CA ASN A 192 -12.31 10.28 0.55
C ASN A 192 -12.71 10.54 -0.89
N ILE A 193 -12.42 9.58 -1.76
CA ILE A 193 -12.96 9.52 -3.11
C ILE A 193 -13.86 8.28 -3.22
N THR A 194 -15.07 8.50 -3.76
CA THR A 194 -16.09 7.44 -3.93
C THR A 194 -15.86 6.66 -5.22
N GLU A 195 -14.63 6.19 -5.39
CA GLU A 195 -14.24 5.35 -6.52
C GLU A 195 -13.57 4.09 -6.00
N CYS A 196 -14.02 2.93 -6.52
CA CYS A 196 -13.41 1.65 -6.24
C CYS A 196 -12.14 1.52 -7.11
N LEU A 197 -10.97 1.67 -6.50
CA LEU A 197 -9.69 1.72 -7.21
C LEU A 197 -8.74 0.56 -6.91
N CYS A 198 -9.10 -0.34 -6.01
CA CYS A 198 -8.28 -1.47 -5.61
C CYS A 198 -9.14 -2.68 -5.22
N ALA A 199 -8.51 -3.85 -5.12
CA ALA A 199 -9.18 -5.07 -4.70
C ALA A 199 -8.32 -5.89 -3.72
N HIS A 200 -8.95 -6.29 -2.63
CA HIS A 200 -8.47 -7.30 -1.69
C HIS A 200 -8.99 -8.67 -2.14
N LEU A 201 -8.08 -9.65 -2.39
CA LEU A 201 -8.37 -10.92 -3.07
C LEU A 201 -8.23 -12.14 -2.17
#